data_046178c7ca3a87fde527133c69679b7f
#
_entry.id   046178c7ca3a87fde527133c69679b7f
#
_cell.length_a   1.000
_cell.length_b   1.000
_cell.length_c   1.000
_cell.angle_alpha   90.00
_cell.angle_beta   90.00
_cell.angle_gamma   90.00
#
_symmetry.space_group_name_H-M   'P 1'
#
loop_
_entity.id
_entity.type
_entity.pdbx_description
1 polymer ?
#
loop_
_entity_poly.entity_id
_entity_poly.type
_entity_poly.pdbx_seq_one_letter_code
_entity_poly.pdbx_strand_id
1 'polypeptide(L)'
;MKQNEIIELSSYHSPIGTLQLGSYQDSLCLCLWEESASFEKRLQKIQTLSGASFVHKSSPIIEETKHQLDEYFNKKRSNFHLPIHLWGTSFQ
;
A
#
# COMPACT_ATOMS: atom_id res chain seq x y z
N MET A 1 7.79 -12.24 -23.64
CA MET A 1 7.85 -12.89 -22.33
C MET A 1 7.37 -11.98 -21.24
N LYS A 2 6.50 -12.49 -20.44
CA LYS A 2 5.91 -11.69 -19.38
C LYS A 2 6.88 -11.52 -18.21
N GLN A 3 7.02 -10.32 -17.75
CA GLN A 3 7.79 -10.05 -16.56
C GLN A 3 7.03 -10.47 -15.31
N ASN A 4 7.76 -10.91 -14.31
CA ASN A 4 7.15 -11.18 -13.02
C ASN A 4 7.05 -9.88 -12.25
N GLU A 5 5.85 -9.38 -12.18
CA GLU A 5 5.61 -8.17 -11.40
C GLU A 5 5.49 -8.53 -9.93
N ILE A 6 6.03 -7.69 -9.09
CA ILE A 6 6.02 -7.93 -7.66
C ILE A 6 5.51 -6.70 -6.95
N ILE A 7 4.56 -6.93 -6.04
CA ILE A 7 4.09 -5.90 -5.12
C ILE A 7 4.59 -6.27 -3.74
N GLU A 8 5.38 -5.40 -3.15
CA GLU A 8 5.87 -5.61 -1.80
C GLU A 8 4.80 -5.15 -0.81
N LEU A 9 4.52 -5.98 0.18
CA LEU A 9 3.52 -5.68 1.19
C LEU A 9 4.16 -5.59 2.55
N SER A 10 3.70 -4.64 3.34
CA SER A 10 4.13 -4.53 4.72
C SER A 10 3.01 -3.92 5.56
N SER A 11 2.92 -4.33 6.81
CA SER A 11 1.89 -3.85 7.71
C SER A 11 2.37 -2.63 8.47
N TYR A 12 1.45 -1.72 8.73
CA TYR A 12 1.70 -0.57 9.58
C TYR A 12 0.65 -0.55 10.68
N HIS A 13 1.11 -0.63 11.94
CA HIS A 13 0.22 -0.67 13.09
C HIS A 13 -0.02 0.75 13.59
N SER A 14 -1.18 1.29 13.24
CA SER A 14 -1.54 2.63 13.66
C SER A 14 -2.31 2.60 14.96
N PRO A 15 -2.51 3.77 15.60
CA PRO A 15 -3.30 3.81 16.83
C PRO A 15 -4.76 3.36 16.66
N ILE A 16 -5.27 3.35 15.42
CA ILE A 16 -6.68 3.04 15.17
C ILE A 16 -6.86 1.80 14.31
N GLY A 17 -5.81 1.03 14.07
CA GLY A 17 -5.93 -0.19 13.29
C GLY A 17 -4.69 -0.46 12.48
N THR A 18 -4.69 -1.57 11.77
CA THR A 18 -3.55 -1.97 10.97
C THR A 18 -3.81 -1.69 9.50
N LEU A 19 -2.86 -0.99 8.87
CA LEU A 19 -2.88 -0.73 7.45
C LEU A 19 -1.95 -1.71 6.75
N GLN A 20 -2.40 -2.24 5.61
CA GLN A 20 -1.53 -2.98 4.73
C GLN A 20 -1.05 -2.03 3.66
N LEU A 21 0.26 -1.89 3.54
CA LEU A 21 0.88 -1.00 2.56
C LEU A 21 1.50 -1.83 1.47
N GLY A 22 1.36 -1.38 0.24
CA GLY A 22 1.96 -2.07 -0.88
C GLY A 22 2.68 -1.12 -1.80
N SER A 23 3.81 -1.57 -2.33
CA SER A 23 4.58 -0.77 -3.26
C SER A 23 4.85 -1.53 -4.54
N TYR A 24 4.95 -0.79 -5.64
CA TYR A 24 5.22 -1.32 -6.93
C TYR A 24 6.13 -0.33 -7.67
N GLN A 25 7.33 -0.77 -7.99
CA GLN A 25 8.28 0.06 -8.75
C GLN A 25 8.42 1.46 -8.18
N ASP A 26 8.77 1.54 -6.90
CA ASP A 26 9.05 2.81 -6.24
C ASP A 26 7.83 3.71 -6.08
N SER A 27 6.63 3.14 -6.18
CA SER A 27 5.40 3.89 -5.95
C SER A 27 4.53 3.14 -4.97
N LEU A 28 3.74 3.88 -4.22
CA LEU A 28 2.75 3.28 -3.33
C LEU A 28 1.55 2.90 -4.18
N CYS A 29 1.16 1.64 -4.12
CA CYS A 29 0.03 1.17 -4.92
C CYS A 29 -1.11 0.63 -4.09
N LEU A 30 -0.93 0.53 -2.78
CA LEU A 30 -1.94 -0.10 -1.95
C LEU A 30 -1.82 0.43 -0.53
N CYS A 31 -2.97 0.80 0.03
CA CYS A 31 -3.06 1.25 1.41
C CYS A 31 -4.46 0.91 1.91
N LEU A 32 -4.58 -0.23 2.59
CA LEU A 32 -5.88 -0.76 2.97
C LEU A 32 -5.91 -1.10 4.44
N TRP A 33 -7.06 -0.85 5.07
CA TRP A 33 -7.28 -1.28 6.45
C TRP A 33 -7.50 -2.78 6.46
N GLU A 34 -6.71 -3.49 7.26
CA GLU A 34 -6.84 -4.95 7.34
C GLU A 34 -8.18 -5.38 7.94
N GLU A 35 -8.76 -4.53 8.78
CA GLU A 35 -10.02 -4.84 9.42
C GLU A 35 -11.23 -4.57 8.54
N SER A 36 -11.02 -4.02 7.36
CA SER A 36 -12.12 -3.73 6.44
C SER A 36 -12.74 -5.02 5.91
N ALA A 37 -14.06 -5.04 5.81
CA ALA A 37 -14.76 -6.19 5.26
C ALA A 37 -14.40 -6.46 3.80
N SER A 38 -13.94 -5.44 3.08
CA SER A 38 -13.60 -5.59 1.68
C SER A 38 -12.11 -5.79 1.44
N PHE A 39 -11.34 -6.01 2.50
CA PHE A 39 -9.89 -6.09 2.40
C PHE A 39 -9.44 -7.18 1.41
N GLU A 40 -9.92 -8.41 1.61
CA GLU A 40 -9.51 -9.51 0.73
C GLU A 40 -9.94 -9.29 -0.71
N LYS A 41 -11.13 -8.77 -0.89
CA LYS A 41 -11.64 -8.53 -2.22
C LYS A 41 -10.80 -7.48 -2.95
N ARG A 42 -10.40 -6.44 -2.24
CA ARG A 42 -9.57 -5.40 -2.84
C ARG A 42 -8.18 -5.89 -3.17
N LEU A 43 -7.61 -6.72 -2.29
CA LEU A 43 -6.31 -7.34 -2.59
C LEU A 43 -6.37 -8.17 -3.85
N GLN A 44 -7.41 -9.01 -3.96
CA GLN A 44 -7.58 -9.85 -5.13
C GLN A 44 -7.73 -9.03 -6.39
N LYS A 45 -8.46 -7.93 -6.31
CA LYS A 45 -8.66 -7.09 -7.47
C LYS A 45 -7.36 -6.50 -7.95
N ILE A 46 -6.54 -6.02 -7.02
CA ILE A 46 -5.25 -5.44 -7.38
C ILE A 46 -4.35 -6.52 -7.99
N GLN A 47 -4.35 -7.71 -7.41
CA GLN A 47 -3.55 -8.80 -7.94
C GLN A 47 -3.98 -9.16 -9.36
N THR A 48 -5.27 -9.21 -9.59
CA THR A 48 -5.81 -9.55 -10.91
C THR A 48 -5.46 -8.47 -11.93
N LEU A 49 -5.64 -7.21 -11.57
CA LEU A 49 -5.39 -6.12 -12.51
C LEU A 49 -3.90 -5.96 -12.81
N SER A 50 -3.05 -6.16 -11.83
CA SER A 50 -1.63 -5.96 -12.01
C SER A 50 -0.93 -7.19 -12.57
N GLY A 51 -1.49 -8.37 -12.32
CA GLY A 51 -0.81 -9.61 -12.65
C GLY A 51 0.38 -9.89 -11.76
N ALA A 52 0.48 -9.21 -10.62
CA ALA A 52 1.65 -9.28 -9.76
C ALA A 52 1.50 -10.32 -8.69
N SER A 53 2.64 -10.72 -8.14
CA SER A 53 2.68 -11.56 -6.95
C SER A 53 2.93 -10.67 -5.75
N PHE A 54 2.32 -11.02 -4.63
CA PHE A 54 2.55 -10.31 -3.38
C PHE A 54 3.70 -10.93 -2.63
N VAL A 55 4.61 -10.11 -2.13
CA VAL A 55 5.76 -10.55 -1.36
C VAL A 55 5.81 -9.71 -0.09
N HIS A 56 5.94 -10.36 1.06
CA HIS A 56 6.02 -9.63 2.32
C HIS A 56 7.44 -9.13 2.52
N LYS A 57 7.63 -7.85 2.26
CA LYS A 57 8.95 -7.26 2.25
C LYS A 57 8.78 -5.75 2.22
N SER A 58 9.60 -5.04 2.97
CA SER A 58 9.54 -3.60 2.92
C SER A 58 10.30 -3.05 1.72
N SER A 59 10.08 -1.79 1.42
CA SER A 59 10.76 -1.11 0.33
C SER A 59 10.97 0.34 0.76
N PRO A 60 11.84 1.08 0.06
CA PRO A 60 12.04 2.48 0.42
C PRO A 60 10.77 3.30 0.44
N ILE A 61 9.87 3.07 -0.52
CA ILE A 61 8.62 3.83 -0.54
C ILE A 61 7.71 3.42 0.59
N ILE A 62 7.71 2.14 0.99
CA ILE A 62 6.93 1.71 2.13
C ILE A 62 7.48 2.34 3.40
N GLU A 63 8.80 2.38 3.56
CA GLU A 63 9.39 3.01 4.75
C GLU A 63 9.07 4.49 4.81
N GLU A 64 9.13 5.17 3.67
CA GLU A 64 8.76 6.58 3.63
C GLU A 64 7.29 6.76 3.96
N THR A 65 6.45 5.88 3.48
CA THR A 65 5.02 5.93 3.79
C THR A 65 4.79 5.77 5.29
N LYS A 66 5.49 4.83 5.92
CA LYS A 66 5.37 4.63 7.35
C LYS A 66 5.82 5.86 8.12
N HIS A 67 6.90 6.48 7.68
CA HIS A 67 7.39 7.68 8.31
C HIS A 67 6.36 8.80 8.25
N GLN A 68 5.75 9.00 7.08
CA GLN A 68 4.74 10.03 6.93
C GLN A 68 3.47 9.70 7.72
N LEU A 69 3.13 8.42 7.83
CA LEU A 69 2.00 8.03 8.66
C LEU A 69 2.27 8.31 10.14
N ASP A 70 3.51 8.04 10.59
CA ASP A 70 3.88 8.38 11.96
C ASP A 70 3.70 9.87 12.22
N GLU A 71 4.14 10.69 11.29
CA GLU A 71 3.98 12.14 11.43
C GLU A 71 2.51 12.54 11.43
N TYR A 72 1.72 11.90 10.60
CA TYR A 72 0.30 12.19 10.52
C TYR A 72 -0.39 11.87 11.85
N PHE A 73 -0.13 10.70 12.42
CA PHE A 73 -0.77 10.32 13.67
C PHE A 73 -0.22 11.09 14.86
N ASN A 74 0.94 11.70 14.71
CA ASN A 74 1.50 12.57 15.74
C ASN A 74 1.14 14.03 15.51
N LYS A 75 0.23 14.29 14.57
CA LYS A 75 -0.28 15.62 14.25
C LYS A 75 0.79 16.58 13.76
N LYS A 76 1.84 16.03 13.16
CA LYS A 76 2.92 16.83 12.59
C LYS A 76 2.76 17.01 11.09
N ARG A 77 1.75 16.39 10.51
CA ARG A 77 1.56 16.41 9.07
C ARG A 77 0.07 16.23 8.76
N SER A 78 -0.42 16.94 7.77
CA SER A 78 -1.79 16.76 7.32
C SER A 78 -1.86 16.30 5.87
N ASN A 79 -0.73 16.30 5.16
CA ASN A 79 -0.67 15.90 3.75
C ASN A 79 0.36 14.80 3.59
N PHE A 80 0.23 14.05 2.50
CA PHE A 80 1.19 13.03 2.14
C PHE A 80 1.82 13.38 0.80
N HIS A 81 3.11 13.13 0.69
CA HIS A 81 3.86 13.37 -0.53
C HIS A 81 4.52 12.07 -0.95
N LEU A 82 3.80 11.27 -1.74
CA LEU A 82 4.25 9.96 -2.14
C LEU A 82 3.91 9.73 -3.61
N PRO A 83 4.80 9.11 -4.36
CA PRO A 83 4.42 8.68 -5.70
C PRO A 83 3.40 7.56 -5.59
N ILE A 84 2.34 7.65 -6.38
CA ILE A 84 1.22 6.73 -6.33
C ILE A 84 1.07 6.05 -7.68
N HIS A 85 0.87 4.73 -7.66
CA HIS A 85 0.56 3.97 -8.86
C HIS A 85 -0.79 3.31 -8.66
N LEU A 86 -1.72 3.57 -9.54
CA LEU A 86 -3.08 3.06 -9.42
C LEU A 86 -3.34 1.98 -10.46
N TRP A 87 -4.08 0.95 -10.04
CA TRP A 87 -4.63 -0.03 -10.95
C TRP A 87 -6.13 0.13 -10.97
N GLY A 88 -6.69 0.17 -12.17
CA GLY A 88 -8.09 0.39 -12.33
C GLY A 88 -8.40 1.87 -12.26
N THR A 89 -9.68 2.18 -12.20
CA THR A 89 -10.12 3.56 -12.27
C THR A 89 -10.43 4.15 -10.91
N SER A 90 -10.55 3.31 -9.93
CA SER A 90 -11.10 3.74 -8.66
C SER A 90 -10.05 3.65 -7.57
N PHE A 91 -9.92 4.72 -6.85
CA PHE A 91 -9.03 4.76 -5.73
C PHE A 91 -9.74 5.52 -4.62
N GLN A 92 -10.86 5.00 -4.30
CA GLN A 92 -11.68 5.60 -3.27
C GLN A 92 -11.40 5.07 -1.91
#